data_658c9321ac041b8e3a097b732a6f0bc2
#
_entry.id   658c9321ac041b8e3a097b732a6f0bc2
#
_cell.length_a   1.000
_cell.length_b   1.000
_cell.length_c   1.000
_cell.angle_alpha   90.00
_cell.angle_beta   90.00
_cell.angle_gamma   90.00
#
_symmetry.space_group_name_H-M   'P 1'
#
loop_
_entity.id
_entity.type
_entity.pdbx_description
1 polymer ?
#
loop_
_entity_poly.entity_id
_entity_poly.type
_entity_poly.pdbx_seq_one_letter_code
_entity_poly.pdbx_strand_id
1 'polypeptide(L)'
;LAAKRILATKEDIELAQQAAKMLTQTCKASADIFAKSKSQVIIAGRVIDVKFKGLVDLAPEGEDFLADLKTCSDFSLEGFSKAVSNFGYHVQAGVYLALWNAMFPEDQRTRFKFIWQESEAPFETCVTELSQPDIEAGWLYASVLVQRLVDATASNRWPMAFEDQSIITTRPTWASIQEESKLQPTAQ
;
A
#
# COMPACT_ATOMS: atom_id res chain seq x y z
N LEU A 1 3.90 4.35 31.65
CA LEU A 1 4.58 3.61 30.58
C LEU A 1 5.86 4.37 30.24
N ALA A 2 7.04 3.78 30.55
CA ALA A 2 8.31 4.36 30.17
C ALA A 2 8.41 4.39 28.65
N ALA A 3 8.69 5.56 28.07
CA ALA A 3 8.90 5.71 26.65
C ALA A 3 10.11 4.83 26.25
N LYS A 4 9.89 3.88 25.35
CA LYS A 4 10.94 3.05 24.80
C LYS A 4 11.86 3.97 24.00
N ARG A 5 13.05 4.26 24.51
CA ARG A 5 14.04 5.07 23.80
C ARG A 5 14.58 4.24 22.63
N ILE A 6 14.44 4.73 21.42
CA ILE A 6 15.12 4.19 20.25
C ILE A 6 16.51 4.82 20.27
N LEU A 7 17.54 3.99 20.32
CA LEU A 7 18.92 4.44 20.19
C LEU A 7 19.23 4.47 18.70
N ALA A 8 19.49 5.66 18.16
CA ALA A 8 19.97 5.87 16.80
C ALA A 8 21.44 6.29 16.84
N THR A 9 22.25 5.79 15.93
CA THR A 9 23.61 6.23 15.75
C THR A 9 23.65 7.59 15.04
N LYS A 10 24.79 8.25 15.04
CA LYS A 10 24.95 9.49 14.25
C LYS A 10 24.75 9.22 12.76
N GLU A 11 25.22 8.09 12.27
CA GLU A 11 25.07 7.64 10.89
C GLU A 11 23.58 7.41 10.52
N ASP A 12 22.80 6.77 11.40
CA ASP A 12 21.35 6.60 11.19
C ASP A 12 20.63 7.94 11.03
N ILE A 13 21.04 8.94 11.84
CA ILE A 13 20.45 10.28 11.77
C ILE A 13 20.83 10.98 10.46
N GLU A 14 22.08 10.88 10.02
CA GLU A 14 22.56 11.46 8.77
C GLU A 14 21.83 10.83 7.55
N LEU A 15 21.68 9.51 7.53
CA LEU A 15 20.92 8.81 6.50
C LEU A 15 19.43 9.24 6.48
N ALA A 16 18.80 9.31 7.64
CA ALA A 16 17.41 9.77 7.75
C ALA A 16 17.23 11.22 7.25
N GLN A 17 18.21 12.10 7.52
CA GLN A 17 18.20 13.47 7.01
C GLN A 17 18.38 13.54 5.49
N GLN A 18 19.22 12.69 4.92
CA GLN A 18 19.38 12.58 3.46
C GLN A 18 18.08 12.10 2.81
N ALA A 19 17.46 11.04 3.33
CA ALA A 19 16.19 10.53 2.85
C ALA A 19 15.10 11.62 2.91
N ALA A 20 14.96 12.32 4.04
CA ALA A 20 14.00 13.40 4.19
C ALA A 20 14.26 14.56 3.21
N LYS A 21 15.52 14.90 2.93
CA LYS A 21 15.89 15.92 1.95
C LYS A 21 15.47 15.53 0.53
N MET A 22 15.62 14.27 0.16
CA MET A 22 15.15 13.77 -1.16
C MET A 22 13.64 13.95 -1.31
N LEU A 23 12.86 13.60 -0.29
CA LEU A 23 11.39 13.73 -0.28
C LEU A 23 10.92 15.19 -0.36
N THR A 24 11.56 16.09 0.41
CA THR A 24 11.01 17.42 0.69
C THR A 24 11.70 18.56 -0.07
N GLN A 25 12.82 18.29 -0.74
CA GLN A 25 13.61 19.34 -1.40
C GLN A 25 14.10 18.96 -2.81
N THR A 26 14.42 17.69 -3.05
CA THR A 26 15.07 17.28 -4.31
C THR A 26 14.05 16.78 -5.33
N CYS A 27 13.14 15.89 -4.95
CA CYS A 27 12.05 15.48 -5.82
C CYS A 27 10.94 16.53 -5.79
N LYS A 28 10.86 17.37 -6.83
CA LYS A 28 9.88 18.47 -6.87
C LYS A 28 8.43 18.01 -6.69
N ALA A 29 8.03 16.93 -7.34
CA ALA A 29 6.66 16.41 -7.23
C ALA A 29 6.30 16.00 -5.81
N SER A 30 7.24 15.35 -5.10
CA SER A 30 7.08 14.98 -3.71
C SER A 30 7.10 16.21 -2.79
N ALA A 31 8.07 17.11 -2.99
CA ALA A 31 8.20 18.34 -2.21
C ALA A 31 6.93 19.21 -2.28
N ASP A 32 6.33 19.36 -3.47
CA ASP A 32 5.09 20.11 -3.67
C ASP A 32 3.91 19.47 -2.91
N ILE A 33 3.84 18.12 -2.86
CA ILE A 33 2.83 17.41 -2.09
C ILE A 33 3.05 17.65 -0.58
N PHE A 34 4.26 17.47 -0.08
CA PHE A 34 4.57 17.69 1.34
C PHE A 34 4.28 19.12 1.79
N ALA A 35 4.65 20.12 0.98
CA ALA A 35 4.47 21.52 1.31
C ALA A 35 3.01 21.96 1.49
N LYS A 36 2.09 21.29 0.80
CA LYS A 36 0.64 21.59 0.84
C LYS A 36 -0.14 20.68 1.77
N SER A 37 0.47 19.60 2.29
CA SER A 37 -0.27 18.56 2.99
C SER A 37 -0.43 18.81 4.47
N LYS A 38 -1.61 18.46 4.98
CA LYS A 38 -1.75 17.99 6.34
C LYS A 38 -1.22 16.57 6.43
N SER A 39 -0.29 16.33 7.36
CA SER A 39 0.32 15.02 7.54
C SER A 39 -0.35 14.26 8.69
N GLN A 40 -0.38 12.93 8.58
CA GLN A 40 -0.85 12.02 9.62
C GLN A 40 -2.29 12.31 10.06
N VAL A 41 -3.20 12.45 9.07
CA VAL A 41 -4.61 12.75 9.33
C VAL A 41 -5.35 11.46 9.71
N ILE A 42 -5.91 11.45 10.92
CA ILE A 42 -6.74 10.34 11.37
C ILE A 42 -8.10 10.42 10.68
N ILE A 43 -8.49 9.34 10.02
CA ILE A 43 -9.81 9.15 9.43
C ILE A 43 -10.52 7.99 10.14
N ALA A 44 -11.83 8.13 10.34
CA ALA A 44 -12.64 7.10 10.96
C ALA A 44 -14.05 7.11 10.36
N GLY A 45 -14.64 5.93 10.25
CA GLY A 45 -15.97 5.79 9.69
C GLY A 45 -16.48 4.36 9.77
N ARG A 46 -17.54 4.07 9.03
CA ARG A 46 -18.08 2.73 8.87
C ARG A 46 -18.01 2.33 7.40
N VAL A 47 -17.58 1.09 7.19
CA VAL A 47 -17.72 0.40 5.90
C VAL A 47 -18.69 -0.73 6.15
N ILE A 48 -19.85 -0.69 5.49
CA ILE A 48 -21.00 -1.52 5.85
C ILE A 48 -21.25 -1.36 7.36
N ASP A 49 -21.41 -2.15 8.23
CA ASP A 49 -21.60 -1.93 9.66
C ASP A 49 -20.33 -2.06 10.53
N VAL A 50 -19.17 -2.22 9.90
CA VAL A 50 -17.89 -2.36 10.61
C VAL A 50 -17.21 -1.01 10.78
N LYS A 51 -16.74 -0.72 12.00
CA LYS A 51 -15.98 0.49 12.31
C LYS A 51 -14.55 0.37 11.78
N PHE A 52 -14.13 1.37 11.04
CA PHE A 52 -12.77 1.50 10.52
C PHE A 52 -12.11 2.77 11.02
N LYS A 53 -10.80 2.72 11.09
CA LYS A 53 -9.94 3.90 11.26
C LYS A 53 -8.73 3.74 10.36
N GLY A 54 -8.23 4.84 9.85
CA GLY A 54 -7.00 4.91 9.07
C GLY A 54 -6.18 6.12 9.49
N LEU A 55 -4.94 6.15 9.05
CA LEU A 55 -4.03 7.27 9.20
C LEU A 55 -3.50 7.61 7.82
N VAL A 56 -3.97 8.71 7.27
CA VAL A 56 -3.55 9.20 5.95
C VAL A 56 -2.23 9.93 6.11
N ASP A 57 -1.20 9.51 5.39
CA ASP A 57 0.13 10.12 5.51
C ASP A 57 0.09 11.59 5.08
N LEU A 58 -0.50 11.88 3.92
CA LEU A 58 -0.52 13.20 3.32
C LEU A 58 -1.88 13.51 2.68
N ALA A 59 -2.48 14.62 3.10
CA ALA A 59 -3.71 15.16 2.55
C ALA A 59 -3.45 16.60 2.05
N PRO A 60 -3.08 16.80 0.78
CA PRO A 60 -2.78 18.13 0.23
C PRO A 60 -4.01 19.03 0.20
N GLU A 61 -3.87 20.29 0.64
CA GLU A 61 -4.96 21.25 0.63
C GLU A 61 -5.28 21.73 -0.78
N GLY A 62 -6.57 21.78 -1.12
CA GLY A 62 -7.05 22.22 -2.43
C GLY A 62 -6.82 21.22 -3.58
N GLU A 63 -6.43 20.00 -3.28
CA GLU A 63 -6.24 18.94 -4.26
C GLU A 63 -7.31 17.84 -4.09
N ASP A 64 -7.56 17.07 -5.13
CA ASP A 64 -8.57 16.01 -5.16
C ASP A 64 -7.98 14.61 -4.89
N PHE A 65 -6.76 14.53 -4.34
CA PHE A 65 -6.10 13.26 -4.05
C PHE A 65 -5.60 13.16 -2.60
N LEU A 66 -5.45 11.92 -2.15
CA LEU A 66 -4.66 11.56 -0.97
C LEU A 66 -3.31 11.00 -1.42
N ALA A 67 -2.30 11.09 -0.57
CA ALA A 67 -1.01 10.48 -0.85
C ALA A 67 -0.47 9.69 0.35
N ASP A 68 0.34 8.67 0.04
CA ASP A 68 0.93 7.77 1.02
C ASP A 68 2.40 7.49 0.66
N LEU A 69 3.28 7.50 1.66
CA LEU A 69 4.70 7.28 1.50
C LEU A 69 5.04 5.80 1.62
N LYS A 70 5.74 5.28 0.62
CA LYS A 70 6.19 3.88 0.58
C LYS A 70 7.69 3.80 0.39
N THR A 71 8.37 3.03 1.21
CA THR A 71 9.76 2.66 0.96
C THR A 71 9.83 1.36 0.17
N CYS A 72 10.79 1.24 -0.74
CA CYS A 72 10.99 0.06 -1.57
C CYS A 72 12.47 -0.23 -1.83
N SER A 73 12.80 -1.48 -2.08
CA SER A 73 14.13 -1.92 -2.52
C SER A 73 14.21 -2.11 -4.05
N ASP A 74 13.08 -2.36 -4.71
CA ASP A 74 12.98 -2.41 -6.18
C ASP A 74 12.36 -1.10 -6.68
N PHE A 75 13.24 -0.15 -7.03
CA PHE A 75 12.86 1.17 -7.51
C PHE A 75 12.65 1.14 -9.02
N SER A 76 11.63 0.42 -9.46
CA SER A 76 11.22 0.32 -10.86
C SER A 76 9.69 0.37 -10.99
N LEU A 77 9.18 0.71 -12.17
CA LEU A 77 7.73 0.68 -12.43
C LEU A 77 7.13 -0.72 -12.20
N GLU A 78 7.86 -1.76 -12.54
CA GLU A 78 7.46 -3.14 -12.28
C GLU A 78 7.45 -3.45 -10.79
N GLY A 79 8.47 -3.01 -10.04
CA GLY A 79 8.57 -3.11 -8.59
C GLY A 79 7.41 -2.42 -7.90
N PHE A 80 7.06 -1.20 -8.32
CA PHE A 80 5.91 -0.46 -7.78
C PHE A 80 4.59 -1.20 -8.04
N SER A 81 4.38 -1.69 -9.28
CA SER A 81 3.17 -2.45 -9.63
C SER A 81 3.05 -3.74 -8.83
N LYS A 82 4.15 -4.47 -8.65
CA LYS A 82 4.20 -5.67 -7.80
C LYS A 82 3.88 -5.34 -6.35
N ALA A 83 4.43 -4.26 -5.82
CA ALA A 83 4.18 -3.83 -4.45
C ALA A 83 2.70 -3.45 -4.24
N VAL A 84 2.09 -2.71 -5.17
CA VAL A 84 0.65 -2.38 -5.13
C VAL A 84 -0.20 -3.64 -5.01
N SER A 85 0.11 -4.68 -5.79
CA SER A 85 -0.62 -5.95 -5.76
C SER A 85 -0.32 -6.76 -4.49
N ASN A 86 0.96 -6.99 -4.19
CA ASN A 86 1.39 -7.90 -3.13
C ASN A 86 1.02 -7.41 -1.72
N PHE A 87 1.06 -6.10 -1.52
CA PHE A 87 0.74 -5.49 -0.23
C PHE A 87 -0.70 -4.94 -0.15
N GLY A 88 -1.48 -5.06 -1.23
CA GLY A 88 -2.86 -4.59 -1.26
C GLY A 88 -3.00 -3.08 -1.17
N TYR A 89 -2.05 -2.31 -1.68
CA TYR A 89 -2.09 -0.84 -1.61
C TYR A 89 -3.28 -0.24 -2.35
N HIS A 90 -3.78 -0.89 -3.39
CA HIS A 90 -5.04 -0.52 -4.06
C HIS A 90 -6.24 -0.65 -3.11
N VAL A 91 -6.25 -1.65 -2.22
CA VAL A 91 -7.28 -1.82 -1.19
C VAL A 91 -7.20 -0.68 -0.16
N GLN A 92 -5.99 -0.35 0.30
CA GLN A 92 -5.76 0.80 1.18
C GLN A 92 -6.30 2.09 0.55
N ALA A 93 -5.98 2.35 -0.71
CA ALA A 93 -6.42 3.55 -1.44
C ALA A 93 -7.95 3.64 -1.50
N GLY A 94 -8.64 2.56 -1.90
CA GLY A 94 -10.10 2.53 -1.97
C GLY A 94 -10.77 2.78 -0.62
N VAL A 95 -10.27 2.13 0.45
CA VAL A 95 -10.80 2.31 1.81
C VAL A 95 -10.52 3.71 2.34
N TYR A 96 -9.32 4.26 2.13
CA TYR A 96 -8.96 5.59 2.63
C TYR A 96 -9.78 6.68 1.95
N LEU A 97 -9.98 6.61 0.63
CA LEU A 97 -10.85 7.54 -0.09
C LEU A 97 -12.30 7.46 0.38
N ALA A 98 -12.83 6.24 0.57
CA ALA A 98 -14.20 6.08 1.07
C ALA A 98 -14.38 6.65 2.48
N LEU A 99 -13.45 6.41 3.40
CA LEU A 99 -13.50 6.95 4.76
C LEU A 99 -13.30 8.48 4.77
N TRP A 100 -12.37 8.99 3.97
CA TRP A 100 -12.17 10.43 3.82
C TRP A 100 -13.43 11.12 3.35
N ASN A 101 -14.01 10.64 2.27
CA ASN A 101 -15.19 11.21 1.65
C ASN A 101 -16.45 11.16 2.55
N ALA A 102 -16.55 10.11 3.38
CA ALA A 102 -17.60 10.01 4.40
C ALA A 102 -17.39 11.00 5.56
N MET A 103 -16.13 11.26 5.94
CA MET A 103 -15.78 12.15 7.05
C MET A 103 -15.76 13.63 6.64
N PHE A 104 -15.39 13.91 5.39
CA PHE A 104 -15.23 15.27 4.84
C PHE A 104 -16.07 15.44 3.56
N PRO A 105 -17.41 15.52 3.65
CA PRO A 105 -18.29 15.57 2.48
C PRO A 105 -18.07 16.82 1.60
N GLU A 106 -17.53 17.91 2.17
CA GLU A 106 -17.20 19.13 1.43
C GLU A 106 -15.78 19.12 0.81
N ASP A 107 -14.98 18.08 1.10
CA ASP A 107 -13.61 17.91 0.58
C ASP A 107 -13.44 16.52 -0.01
N GLN A 108 -14.18 16.26 -1.11
CA GLN A 108 -14.18 14.96 -1.78
C GLN A 108 -12.88 14.70 -2.52
N ARG A 109 -12.34 13.50 -2.35
CA ARG A 109 -11.12 13.04 -3.02
C ARG A 109 -11.43 11.83 -3.89
N THR A 110 -10.86 11.81 -5.08
CA THR A 110 -11.12 10.75 -6.06
C THR A 110 -9.86 10.03 -6.52
N ARG A 111 -8.70 10.61 -6.25
CA ARG A 111 -7.41 10.12 -6.72
C ARG A 111 -6.52 9.72 -5.57
N PHE A 112 -5.57 8.82 -5.83
CA PHE A 112 -4.61 8.35 -4.84
C PHE A 112 -3.21 8.29 -5.43
N LYS A 113 -2.22 8.86 -4.73
CA LYS A 113 -0.83 8.86 -5.15
C LYS A 113 0.05 8.12 -4.16
N PHE A 114 1.07 7.45 -4.68
CA PHE A 114 2.15 6.90 -3.88
C PHE A 114 3.41 7.71 -4.10
N ILE A 115 4.07 8.07 -3.01
CA ILE A 115 5.42 8.61 -3.02
C ILE A 115 6.34 7.44 -2.69
N TRP A 116 7.07 6.95 -3.70
CA TRP A 116 8.04 5.88 -3.53
C TRP A 116 9.39 6.46 -3.19
N GLN A 117 10.07 5.87 -2.23
CA GLN A 117 11.44 6.19 -1.88
C GLN A 117 12.26 4.92 -1.73
N GLU A 118 13.46 4.90 -2.28
CA GLU A 118 14.40 3.82 -2.01
C GLU A 118 14.68 3.69 -0.52
N SER A 119 14.78 2.46 -0.04
CA SER A 119 15.11 2.17 1.37
C SER A 119 16.57 2.41 1.70
N GLU A 120 17.43 2.55 0.69
CA GLU A 120 18.87 2.75 0.81
C GLU A 120 19.32 3.98 0.00
N ALA A 121 20.50 4.50 0.29
CA ALA A 121 21.07 5.62 -0.46
C ALA A 121 21.28 5.23 -1.95
N PRO A 122 20.99 6.13 -2.89
CA PRO A 122 20.81 7.57 -2.74
C PRO A 122 19.38 8.03 -2.34
N PHE A 123 18.46 7.14 -1.94
CA PHE A 123 17.07 7.45 -1.55
C PHE A 123 16.27 8.10 -2.70
N GLU A 124 16.45 7.59 -3.91
CA GLU A 124 15.71 8.09 -5.07
C GLU A 124 14.21 8.11 -4.77
N THR A 125 13.52 9.14 -5.27
CA THR A 125 12.12 9.38 -4.95
C THR A 125 11.33 9.59 -6.23
N CYS A 126 10.17 8.93 -6.32
CA CYS A 126 9.23 9.02 -7.44
C CYS A 126 7.80 9.15 -6.93
N VAL A 127 6.96 9.86 -7.65
CA VAL A 127 5.53 9.94 -7.38
C VAL A 127 4.78 9.23 -8.50
N THR A 128 3.93 8.27 -8.13
CA THR A 128 3.01 7.61 -9.06
C THR A 128 1.57 7.86 -8.64
N GLU A 129 0.65 7.74 -9.58
CA GLU A 129 -0.77 7.81 -9.33
C GLU A 129 -1.38 6.45 -9.63
N LEU A 130 -2.23 5.98 -8.72
CA LEU A 130 -2.96 4.74 -8.92
C LEU A 130 -4.08 4.94 -9.93
N SER A 131 -4.28 3.97 -10.83
CA SER A 131 -5.35 4.02 -11.81
C SER A 131 -6.73 3.98 -11.14
N GLN A 132 -7.70 4.65 -11.74
CA GLN A 132 -9.08 4.65 -11.23
C GLN A 132 -9.67 3.23 -11.17
N PRO A 133 -9.48 2.35 -12.19
CA PRO A 133 -9.94 0.95 -12.09
C PRO A 133 -9.33 0.18 -10.92
N ASP A 134 -8.07 0.43 -10.56
CA ASP A 134 -7.42 -0.24 -9.42
C ASP A 134 -7.98 0.28 -8.08
N ILE A 135 -8.29 1.57 -7.97
CA ILE A 135 -8.96 2.14 -6.79
C ILE A 135 -10.33 1.49 -6.60
N GLU A 136 -11.11 1.39 -7.66
CA GLU A 136 -12.45 0.78 -7.65
C GLU A 136 -12.38 -0.72 -7.31
N ALA A 137 -11.44 -1.45 -7.91
CA ALA A 137 -11.20 -2.86 -7.60
C ALA A 137 -10.79 -3.06 -6.12
N GLY A 138 -9.95 -2.18 -5.60
CA GLY A 138 -9.54 -2.19 -4.20
C GLY A 138 -10.71 -1.96 -3.24
N TRP A 139 -11.57 -1.00 -3.54
CA TRP A 139 -12.79 -0.77 -2.76
C TRP A 139 -13.76 -1.95 -2.80
N LEU A 140 -13.99 -2.51 -4.00
CA LEU A 140 -14.85 -3.68 -4.16
C LEU A 140 -14.33 -4.88 -3.36
N TYR A 141 -13.03 -5.13 -3.45
CA TYR A 141 -12.40 -6.22 -2.69
C TYR A 141 -12.52 -6.02 -1.17
N ALA A 142 -12.26 -4.79 -0.69
CA ALA A 142 -12.47 -4.44 0.72
C ALA A 142 -13.93 -4.70 1.16
N SER A 143 -14.90 -4.28 0.36
CA SER A 143 -16.33 -4.45 0.65
C SER A 143 -16.72 -5.93 0.78
N VAL A 144 -16.20 -6.80 -0.10
CA VAL A 144 -16.41 -8.27 -0.01
C VAL A 144 -15.80 -8.83 1.27
N LEU A 145 -14.59 -8.41 1.64
CA LEU A 145 -13.95 -8.89 2.86
C LEU A 145 -14.70 -8.43 4.12
N VAL A 146 -15.18 -7.19 4.11
CA VAL A 146 -15.98 -6.66 5.23
C VAL A 146 -17.30 -7.40 5.37
N GLN A 147 -17.98 -7.73 4.26
CA GLN A 147 -19.20 -8.53 4.31
C GLN A 147 -18.94 -9.92 4.88
N ARG A 148 -17.86 -10.59 4.47
CA ARG A 148 -17.45 -11.88 5.06
C ARG A 148 -17.19 -11.79 6.56
N LEU A 149 -16.56 -10.70 7.01
CA LEU A 149 -16.35 -10.43 8.43
C LEU A 149 -17.68 -10.29 9.20
N VAL A 150 -18.62 -9.56 8.63
CA VAL A 150 -19.97 -9.39 9.22
C VAL A 150 -20.68 -10.73 9.33
N ASP A 151 -20.69 -11.53 8.25
CA ASP A 151 -21.35 -12.84 8.21
C ASP A 151 -20.71 -13.83 9.20
N ALA A 152 -19.38 -13.89 9.25
CA ALA A 152 -18.64 -14.73 10.20
C ALA A 152 -18.92 -14.34 11.66
N THR A 153 -18.99 -13.03 11.92
CA THR A 153 -19.31 -12.51 13.26
C THR A 153 -20.74 -12.85 13.66
N ALA A 154 -21.70 -12.65 12.76
CA ALA A 154 -23.12 -12.92 13.02
C ALA A 154 -23.40 -14.40 13.24
N SER A 155 -22.76 -15.29 12.46
CA SER A 155 -22.90 -16.74 12.57
C SER A 155 -22.01 -17.38 13.62
N ASN A 156 -21.06 -16.64 14.17
CA ASN A 156 -19.95 -17.14 15.02
C ASN A 156 -19.19 -18.31 14.35
N ARG A 157 -19.11 -18.31 13.01
CA ARG A 157 -18.40 -19.31 12.23
C ARG A 157 -17.25 -18.64 11.45
N TRP A 158 -16.04 -19.09 11.73
CA TRP A 158 -14.82 -18.60 11.13
C TRP A 158 -14.21 -19.70 10.26
N PRO A 159 -14.58 -19.77 8.96
CA PRO A 159 -14.11 -20.84 8.11
C PRO A 159 -12.60 -20.76 7.89
N MET A 160 -11.95 -21.92 7.94
CA MET A 160 -10.53 -22.03 7.57
C MET A 160 -10.39 -22.08 6.05
N ALA A 161 -9.23 -21.65 5.53
CA ALA A 161 -8.98 -21.60 4.10
C ALA A 161 -9.16 -22.97 3.39
N PHE A 162 -8.91 -24.06 4.12
CA PHE A 162 -8.93 -25.44 3.62
C PHE A 162 -9.77 -26.37 4.51
N GLU A 163 -10.88 -25.84 5.05
CA GLU A 163 -11.79 -26.58 5.93
C GLU A 163 -12.31 -27.83 5.18
N ASP A 164 -12.10 -28.99 5.76
CA ASP A 164 -12.56 -30.31 5.26
C ASP A 164 -12.14 -30.67 3.82
N GLN A 165 -11.08 -30.06 3.29
CA GLN A 165 -10.59 -30.33 1.94
C GLN A 165 -9.21 -31.01 1.95
N SER A 166 -9.13 -32.09 1.17
CA SER A 166 -7.84 -32.65 0.74
C SER A 166 -7.44 -32.04 -0.61
N ILE A 167 -6.36 -31.30 -0.66
CA ILE A 167 -5.95 -30.56 -1.85
C ILE A 167 -4.69 -31.19 -2.44
N ILE A 168 -4.74 -31.46 -3.76
CA ILE A 168 -3.57 -31.88 -4.51
C ILE A 168 -2.69 -30.64 -4.76
N THR A 169 -1.49 -30.64 -4.21
CA THR A 169 -0.51 -29.59 -4.48
C THR A 169 0.29 -29.95 -5.72
N THR A 170 0.31 -29.07 -6.69
CA THR A 170 1.14 -29.21 -7.89
C THR A 170 2.29 -28.21 -7.86
N ARG A 171 3.38 -28.55 -8.53
CA ARG A 171 4.50 -27.62 -8.70
C ARG A 171 4.08 -26.42 -9.55
N PRO A 172 4.63 -25.22 -9.29
CA PRO A 172 4.37 -24.07 -10.16
C PRO A 172 4.80 -24.37 -11.61
N THR A 173 4.09 -23.82 -12.58
CA THR A 173 4.35 -24.03 -14.01
C THR A 173 5.79 -23.68 -14.41
N TRP A 174 6.38 -22.64 -13.84
CA TRP A 174 7.76 -22.25 -14.11
C TRP A 174 8.76 -23.32 -13.68
N ALA A 175 8.50 -24.09 -12.61
CA ALA A 175 9.37 -25.16 -12.15
C ALA A 175 9.36 -26.35 -13.11
N SER A 176 8.20 -26.66 -13.70
CA SER A 176 8.08 -27.71 -14.74
C SER A 176 8.83 -27.32 -16.00
N ILE A 177 8.70 -26.09 -16.47
CA ILE A 177 9.42 -25.56 -17.63
C ILE A 177 10.93 -25.59 -17.42
N GLN A 178 11.39 -25.27 -16.23
CA GLN A 178 12.81 -25.25 -15.87
C GLN A 178 13.43 -26.67 -15.85
N GLU A 179 12.65 -27.66 -15.45
CA GLU A 179 13.10 -29.07 -15.51
C GLU A 179 13.11 -29.60 -16.95
N GLU A 180 12.07 -29.34 -17.74
CA GLU A 180 12.00 -29.71 -19.15
C GLU A 180 13.17 -29.14 -19.95
N SER A 181 13.56 -27.89 -19.68
CA SER A 181 14.73 -27.27 -20.32
C SER A 181 16.05 -27.97 -19.98
N LYS A 182 16.17 -28.59 -18.81
CA LYS A 182 17.35 -29.35 -18.39
C LYS A 182 17.40 -30.78 -18.96
N LEU A 183 16.25 -31.30 -19.38
CA LEU A 183 16.13 -32.63 -19.95
C LEU A 183 16.33 -32.63 -21.48
N GLN A 184 16.35 -31.47 -22.14
CA GLN A 184 16.68 -31.40 -23.56
C GLN A 184 18.18 -31.69 -23.74
N PRO A 185 18.55 -32.66 -24.62
CA PRO A 185 19.94 -32.95 -24.88
C PRO A 185 20.61 -31.70 -25.46
N THR A 186 21.75 -31.33 -24.89
CA THR A 186 22.61 -30.29 -25.49
C THR A 186 22.94 -30.73 -26.92
N ALA A 187 22.39 -30.01 -27.90
CA ALA A 187 22.78 -30.21 -29.29
C ALA A 187 24.30 -29.97 -29.39
N GLN A 188 25.03 -31.04 -29.74
CA GLN A 188 26.48 -31.00 -30.05
C GLN A 188 26.70 -30.33 -31.40
#